data_0ceab2dc58ed53d4e6ef1496099be7a6
#
_entry.id   0ceab2dc58ed53d4e6ef1496099be7a6
#
_cell.length_a   1.000
_cell.length_b   1.000
_cell.length_c   1.000
_cell.angle_alpha   90.00
_cell.angle_beta   90.00
_cell.angle_gamma   90.00
#
_symmetry.space_group_name_H-M   'P 1'
#
loop_
_entity.id
_entity.type
_entity.pdbx_description
1 polymer ?
#
loop_
_entity_poly.entity_id
_entity_poly.type
_entity_poly.pdbx_seq_one_letter_code
_entity_poly.pdbx_strand_id
1 'polypeptide(L)'
;GGLYTYDDFPEFESPHEEPISATYRDYEIFTNRTWTQGISLLQALKILEGYDLASMGHNSSQAIHLQVEALKLAFADRERYAGDPAVVDVPVDGLVSSEYAALRRGLIDPHKAQASYPPGDPKGMHAVLPGHQSKETAAMAGAAGGDEDGTTYLSTVDSQGNLVSVTPSSFAGLAQGMILGDTGILINTRGCYF
;
A
#
# COMPACT_ATOMS: atom_id res chain seq x y z
N GLY A 1 2.33 -31.73 8.43
CA GLY A 1 3.35 -30.94 9.01
C GLY A 1 3.51 -29.62 8.31
N GLY A 2 3.19 -28.52 9.00
CA GLY A 2 3.50 -27.15 8.61
C GLY A 2 4.70 -26.63 9.40
N LEU A 3 5.06 -25.37 9.19
CA LEU A 3 6.14 -24.69 9.90
C LEU A 3 5.71 -24.24 11.30
N TYR A 4 4.40 -24.06 11.54
CA TYR A 4 3.87 -23.62 12.82
C TYR A 4 3.78 -24.75 13.84
N THR A 5 4.14 -24.44 15.08
CA THR A 5 3.98 -25.30 16.25
C THR A 5 2.97 -24.68 17.20
N TYR A 6 2.50 -25.44 18.20
CA TYR A 6 1.58 -24.92 19.21
C TYR A 6 2.18 -23.76 19.99
N ASP A 7 3.48 -23.78 20.23
CA ASP A 7 4.18 -22.79 21.04
C ASP A 7 4.34 -21.43 20.34
N ASP A 8 4.21 -21.38 19.01
CA ASP A 8 4.30 -20.13 18.24
C ASP A 8 3.11 -19.18 18.53
N PHE A 9 1.97 -19.68 18.99
CA PHE A 9 0.76 -18.88 19.19
C PHE A 9 0.65 -18.23 20.59
N PRO A 10 0.93 -18.94 21.70
CA PRO A 10 0.88 -18.34 23.05
C PRO A 10 1.92 -17.25 23.28
N GLU A 11 3.06 -17.33 22.57
CA GLU A 11 4.16 -16.37 22.71
C GLU A 11 3.98 -15.13 21.83
N PHE A 12 3.04 -15.15 20.89
CA PHE A 12 2.81 -14.01 20.00
C PHE A 12 1.99 -12.93 20.72
N GLU A 13 2.59 -11.75 20.86
CA GLU A 13 1.92 -10.54 21.31
C GLU A 13 1.79 -9.56 20.13
N SER A 14 0.57 -9.06 19.90
CA SER A 14 0.36 -8.02 18.90
C SER A 14 1.03 -6.72 19.34
N PRO A 15 1.98 -6.19 18.55
CA PRO A 15 2.67 -4.96 18.93
C PRO A 15 1.74 -3.76 18.88
N HIS A 16 1.94 -2.83 19.82
CA HIS A 16 1.39 -1.48 19.70
C HIS A 16 2.37 -0.62 18.88
N GLU A 17 1.91 -0.10 17.76
CA GLU A 17 2.75 0.68 16.85
C GLU A 17 2.18 2.08 16.69
N GLU A 18 3.07 3.07 16.67
CA GLU A 18 2.71 4.42 16.26
C GLU A 18 2.39 4.44 14.75
N PRO A 19 1.27 5.06 14.35
CA PRO A 19 0.92 5.18 12.95
C PRO A 19 1.94 6.05 12.20
N ILE A 20 2.07 5.82 10.91
CA ILE A 20 2.76 6.77 10.03
C ILE A 20 1.76 7.80 9.50
N SER A 21 2.20 9.03 9.27
CA SER A 21 1.35 10.09 8.76
C SER A 21 2.01 10.91 7.66
N ALA A 22 1.19 11.60 6.89
CA ALA A 22 1.60 12.66 5.99
C ALA A 22 0.53 13.74 5.92
N THR A 23 0.94 14.98 5.69
CA THR A 23 0.00 16.06 5.42
C THR A 23 -0.48 15.99 3.97
N TYR A 24 -1.75 16.23 3.76
CA TYR A 24 -2.34 16.46 2.45
C TYR A 24 -3.23 17.71 2.54
N ARG A 25 -2.78 18.79 1.94
CA ARG A 25 -3.41 20.11 2.10
C ARG A 25 -3.49 20.50 3.58
N ASP A 26 -4.71 20.73 4.09
CA ASP A 26 -4.96 21.13 5.48
C ASP A 26 -5.22 19.94 6.43
N TYR A 27 -5.04 18.69 5.94
CA TYR A 27 -5.34 17.48 6.70
C TYR A 27 -4.06 16.70 7.00
N GLU A 28 -3.99 16.12 8.18
CA GLU A 28 -3.03 15.09 8.52
C GLU A 28 -3.70 13.72 8.35
N ILE A 29 -3.10 12.87 7.53
CA ILE A 29 -3.62 11.55 7.19
C ILE A 29 -2.75 10.51 7.87
N PHE A 30 -3.37 9.65 8.65
CA PHE A 30 -2.71 8.58 9.39
C PHE A 30 -2.99 7.22 8.74
N THR A 31 -2.01 6.31 8.80
CA THR A 31 -2.17 4.92 8.38
C THR A 31 -1.28 4.00 9.19
N ASN A 32 -1.55 2.71 9.11
CA ASN A 32 -0.69 1.69 9.69
C ASN A 32 0.72 1.73 9.10
N ARG A 33 1.66 1.09 9.78
CA ARG A 33 3.05 1.02 9.33
C ARG A 33 3.22 0.22 8.03
N THR A 34 4.45 0.11 7.59
CA THR A 34 4.82 -0.28 6.22
C THR A 34 4.65 -1.75 5.88
N TRP A 35 4.32 -2.59 6.84
CA TRP A 35 3.85 -3.96 6.61
C TRP A 35 2.41 -4.02 6.05
N THR A 36 1.73 -2.86 5.94
CA THR A 36 0.46 -2.69 5.23
C THR A 36 0.62 -1.84 3.98
N GLN A 37 -0.46 -1.68 3.22
CA GLN A 37 -0.46 -0.88 1.98
C GLN A 37 -0.69 0.62 2.20
N GLY A 38 -0.86 1.06 3.45
CA GLY A 38 -1.24 2.44 3.76
C GLY A 38 -0.25 3.49 3.28
N ILE A 39 1.05 3.18 3.26
CA ILE A 39 2.08 4.09 2.74
C ILE A 39 1.84 4.50 1.29
N SER A 40 1.24 3.61 0.47
CA SER A 40 0.90 3.93 -0.93
C SER A 40 -0.16 5.02 -1.02
N LEU A 41 -1.11 5.04 -0.08
CA LEU A 41 -2.10 6.12 -0.01
C LEU A 41 -1.43 7.45 0.31
N LEU A 42 -0.57 7.49 1.34
CA LEU A 42 0.13 8.71 1.74
C LEU A 42 0.97 9.26 0.58
N GLN A 43 1.72 8.39 -0.08
CA GLN A 43 2.56 8.78 -1.20
C GLN A 43 1.75 9.27 -2.41
N ALA A 44 0.66 8.58 -2.76
CA ALA A 44 -0.22 9.01 -3.84
C ALA A 44 -0.83 10.39 -3.55
N LEU A 45 -1.28 10.63 -2.31
CA LEU A 45 -1.79 11.93 -1.88
C LEU A 45 -0.73 13.03 -1.98
N LYS A 46 0.51 12.76 -1.56
CA LYS A 46 1.64 13.71 -1.68
C LYS A 46 1.95 14.04 -3.15
N ILE A 47 1.89 13.06 -4.05
CA ILE A 47 2.06 13.29 -5.49
C ILE A 47 0.91 14.17 -6.01
N LEU A 48 -0.33 13.87 -5.64
CA LEU A 48 -1.54 14.58 -6.10
C LEU A 48 -1.65 15.99 -5.52
N GLU A 49 -1.04 16.28 -4.38
CA GLU A 49 -1.08 17.60 -3.73
C GLU A 49 -0.59 18.73 -4.65
N GLY A 50 0.26 18.43 -5.62
CA GLY A 50 0.76 19.38 -6.60
C GLY A 50 -0.19 19.72 -7.74
N TYR A 51 -1.40 19.14 -7.76
CA TYR A 51 -2.42 19.39 -8.80
C TYR A 51 -3.67 20.05 -8.17
N ASP A 52 -4.28 20.98 -8.91
CA ASP A 52 -5.61 21.51 -8.57
C ASP A 52 -6.70 20.59 -9.11
N LEU A 53 -6.90 19.43 -8.44
CA LEU A 53 -7.91 18.46 -8.84
C LEU A 53 -9.33 19.03 -8.77
N ALA A 54 -9.59 20.01 -7.91
CA ALA A 54 -10.91 20.61 -7.76
C ALA A 54 -11.35 21.35 -9.03
N SER A 55 -10.42 22.07 -9.67
CA SER A 55 -10.69 22.81 -10.92
C SER A 55 -10.94 21.89 -12.12
N MET A 56 -10.47 20.65 -12.06
CA MET A 56 -10.62 19.68 -13.18
C MET A 56 -12.01 19.09 -13.29
N GLY A 57 -12.84 19.24 -12.27
CA GLY A 57 -14.19 18.69 -12.18
C GLY A 57 -14.21 17.24 -11.66
N HIS A 58 -15.31 16.93 -10.99
CA HIS A 58 -15.51 15.62 -10.37
C HIS A 58 -15.55 14.50 -11.43
N ASN A 59 -14.74 13.47 -11.24
CA ASN A 59 -14.61 12.32 -12.16
C ASN A 59 -14.32 12.69 -13.62
N SER A 60 -13.70 13.84 -13.87
CA SER A 60 -13.22 14.15 -15.21
C SER A 60 -12.11 13.17 -15.64
N SER A 61 -11.97 12.95 -16.94
CA SER A 61 -10.91 12.09 -17.48
C SER A 61 -9.52 12.55 -17.06
N GLN A 62 -9.30 13.86 -16.94
CA GLN A 62 -8.05 14.43 -16.47
C GLN A 62 -7.80 14.11 -15.00
N ALA A 63 -8.78 14.30 -14.12
CA ALA A 63 -8.64 13.99 -12.69
C ALA A 63 -8.40 12.49 -12.46
N ILE A 64 -9.15 11.63 -13.16
CA ILE A 64 -8.97 10.17 -13.08
C ILE A 64 -7.58 9.79 -13.59
N HIS A 65 -7.13 10.34 -14.71
CA HIS A 65 -5.81 10.06 -15.27
C HIS A 65 -4.70 10.35 -14.24
N LEU A 66 -4.69 11.55 -13.65
CA LEU A 66 -3.66 11.92 -12.67
C LEU A 66 -3.70 11.05 -11.42
N GLN A 67 -4.89 10.67 -10.94
CA GLN A 67 -5.02 9.76 -9.79
C GLN A 67 -4.45 8.37 -10.11
N VAL A 68 -4.75 7.83 -11.28
CA VAL A 68 -4.23 6.53 -11.72
C VAL A 68 -2.70 6.56 -11.88
N GLU A 69 -2.16 7.60 -12.49
CA GLU A 69 -0.71 7.72 -12.66
C GLU A 69 0.02 7.90 -11.29
N ALA A 70 -0.55 8.68 -10.37
CA ALA A 70 -0.02 8.81 -9.02
C ALA A 70 -0.02 7.47 -8.26
N LEU A 71 -1.10 6.70 -8.38
CA LEU A 71 -1.18 5.36 -7.80
C LEU A 71 -0.14 4.42 -8.40
N LYS A 72 0.06 4.41 -9.72
CA LYS A 72 1.10 3.59 -10.35
C LYS A 72 2.49 3.90 -9.82
N LEU A 73 2.81 5.16 -9.60
CA LEU A 73 4.08 5.58 -9.01
C LEU A 73 4.22 5.10 -7.56
N ALA A 74 3.17 5.26 -6.75
CA ALA A 74 3.15 4.82 -5.37
C ALA A 74 3.25 3.30 -5.25
N PHE A 75 2.57 2.56 -6.12
CA PHE A 75 2.68 1.10 -6.15
C PHE A 75 4.04 0.61 -6.60
N ALA A 76 4.69 1.28 -7.57
CA ALA A 76 6.05 0.93 -7.97
C ALA A 76 7.04 1.05 -6.81
N ASP A 77 6.92 2.11 -6.02
CA ASP A 77 7.76 2.32 -4.84
C ASP A 77 7.39 1.33 -3.71
N ARG A 78 6.10 1.05 -3.52
CA ARG A 78 5.63 0.04 -2.55
C ARG A 78 6.26 -1.32 -2.81
N GLU A 79 6.18 -1.81 -4.04
CA GLU A 79 6.74 -3.12 -4.42
C GLU A 79 8.25 -3.23 -4.15
N ARG A 80 8.95 -2.10 -4.11
CA ARG A 80 10.40 -2.08 -3.85
C ARG A 80 10.75 -1.92 -2.39
N TYR A 81 9.98 -1.13 -1.63
CA TYR A 81 10.41 -0.62 -0.33
C TYR A 81 9.52 -1.03 0.83
N ALA A 82 8.21 -1.24 0.61
CA ALA A 82 7.33 -1.57 1.72
C ALA A 82 7.55 -3.00 2.22
N GLY A 83 7.48 -3.16 3.53
CA GLY A 83 7.66 -4.43 4.19
C GLY A 83 7.58 -4.26 5.71
N ASP A 84 7.82 -5.33 6.43
CA ASP A 84 7.84 -5.31 7.89
C ASP A 84 9.06 -4.51 8.39
N PRO A 85 8.85 -3.40 9.12
CA PRO A 85 9.92 -2.56 9.61
C PRO A 85 10.81 -3.24 10.66
N ALA A 86 10.40 -4.39 11.20
CA ALA A 86 11.24 -5.21 12.07
C ALA A 86 12.36 -5.93 11.31
N VAL A 87 12.20 -6.13 9.99
CA VAL A 87 13.14 -6.90 9.15
C VAL A 87 13.74 -6.06 8.04
N VAL A 88 13.06 -5.01 7.57
CA VAL A 88 13.54 -4.16 6.47
C VAL A 88 13.55 -2.68 6.84
N ASP A 89 14.57 -1.97 6.40
CA ASP A 89 14.69 -0.53 6.58
C ASP A 89 13.89 0.21 5.48
N VAL A 90 12.63 0.52 5.79
CA VAL A 90 11.74 1.24 4.88
C VAL A 90 11.98 2.74 5.00
N PRO A 91 12.33 3.44 3.91
CA PRO A 91 12.62 4.88 3.92
C PRO A 91 11.34 5.73 3.96
N VAL A 92 10.56 5.62 5.03
CA VAL A 92 9.24 6.24 5.18
C VAL A 92 9.31 7.74 4.95
N ASP A 93 10.22 8.45 5.63
CA ASP A 93 10.35 9.91 5.56
C ASP A 93 10.62 10.37 4.11
N GLY A 94 11.45 9.62 3.39
CA GLY A 94 11.72 9.88 1.97
C GLY A 94 10.48 9.68 1.11
N LEU A 95 9.81 8.54 1.27
CA LEU A 95 8.65 8.16 0.46
C LEU A 95 7.48 9.13 0.59
N VAL A 96 7.25 9.71 1.77
CA VAL A 96 6.14 10.66 2.02
C VAL A 96 6.58 12.12 1.97
N SER A 97 7.84 12.41 1.64
CA SER A 97 8.32 13.78 1.55
C SER A 97 7.74 14.54 0.37
N SER A 98 7.54 15.84 0.54
CA SER A 98 7.06 16.71 -0.54
C SER A 98 8.09 16.84 -1.67
N GLU A 99 9.39 16.77 -1.35
CA GLU A 99 10.47 16.83 -2.32
C GLU A 99 10.43 15.58 -3.24
N TYR A 100 10.41 14.40 -2.66
CA TYR A 100 10.31 13.16 -3.43
C TYR A 100 9.02 13.07 -4.24
N ALA A 101 7.90 13.48 -3.65
CA ALA A 101 6.62 13.53 -4.35
C ALA A 101 6.67 14.47 -5.58
N ALA A 102 7.36 15.60 -5.49
CA ALA A 102 7.55 16.51 -6.63
C ALA A 102 8.37 15.86 -7.75
N LEU A 103 9.43 15.13 -7.39
CA LEU A 103 10.25 14.38 -8.37
C LEU A 103 9.40 13.30 -9.08
N ARG A 104 8.65 12.53 -8.33
CA ARG A 104 7.78 11.47 -8.89
C ARG A 104 6.67 12.06 -9.75
N ARG A 105 6.02 13.14 -9.32
CA ARG A 105 5.02 13.89 -10.08
C ARG A 105 5.54 14.37 -11.43
N GLY A 106 6.80 14.78 -11.50
CA GLY A 106 7.46 15.21 -12.74
C GLY A 106 7.53 14.13 -13.82
N LEU A 107 7.28 12.85 -13.50
CA LEU A 107 7.22 11.75 -14.46
C LEU A 107 5.84 11.59 -15.12
N ILE A 108 4.81 12.22 -14.57
CA ILE A 108 3.45 12.10 -15.10
C ILE A 108 3.28 12.99 -16.32
N ASP A 109 3.01 12.38 -17.46
CA ASP A 109 2.55 13.11 -18.65
C ASP A 109 1.03 13.33 -18.51
N PRO A 110 0.54 14.58 -18.49
CA PRO A 110 -0.88 14.87 -18.28
C PRO A 110 -1.79 14.41 -19.41
N HIS A 111 -1.22 14.01 -20.55
CA HIS A 111 -1.96 13.65 -21.77
C HIS A 111 -1.76 12.20 -22.21
N LYS A 112 -0.82 11.49 -21.59
CA LYS A 112 -0.46 10.14 -21.99
C LYS A 112 -0.26 9.22 -20.79
N ALA A 113 -1.06 8.17 -20.72
CA ALA A 113 -0.89 7.14 -19.71
C ALA A 113 0.41 6.34 -19.95
N GLN A 114 1.15 6.10 -18.89
CA GLN A 114 2.29 5.19 -18.90
C GLN A 114 1.82 3.76 -18.62
N ALA A 115 2.44 2.78 -19.24
CA ALA A 115 2.15 1.38 -18.96
C ALA A 115 2.56 1.01 -17.51
N SER A 116 3.75 1.47 -17.09
CA SER A 116 4.29 1.26 -15.76
C SER A 116 5.37 2.31 -15.45
N TYR A 117 5.72 2.42 -14.18
CA TYR A 117 6.86 3.20 -13.72
C TYR A 117 7.86 2.31 -12.99
N PRO A 118 9.16 2.57 -13.09
CA PRO A 118 10.13 1.98 -12.19
C PRO A 118 9.99 2.58 -10.79
N PRO A 119 10.40 1.87 -9.72
CA PRO A 119 10.55 2.48 -8.40
C PRO A 119 11.57 3.61 -8.47
N GLY A 120 11.34 4.67 -7.70
CA GLY A 120 12.32 5.74 -7.56
C GLY A 120 13.36 5.44 -6.50
N ASP A 121 14.15 6.44 -6.13
CA ASP A 121 15.10 6.38 -5.03
C ASP A 121 14.77 7.44 -3.96
N PRO A 122 13.98 7.10 -2.94
CA PRO A 122 13.59 8.05 -1.90
C PRO A 122 14.74 8.42 -0.95
N LYS A 123 15.81 7.61 -0.87
CA LYS A 123 17.01 7.93 -0.07
C LYS A 123 17.94 8.88 -0.81
N GLY A 124 18.16 8.64 -2.09
CA GLY A 124 18.99 9.51 -2.95
C GLY A 124 18.22 10.67 -3.56
N MET A 125 16.91 10.79 -3.35
CA MET A 125 16.05 11.81 -3.95
C MET A 125 16.17 11.84 -5.48
N HIS A 126 16.00 10.67 -6.13
CA HIS A 126 16.02 10.56 -7.57
C HIS A 126 14.72 9.98 -8.12
N ALA A 127 14.17 10.64 -9.15
CA ALA A 127 13.13 10.07 -9.98
C ALA A 127 13.77 9.19 -11.06
N VAL A 128 13.57 7.88 -10.98
CA VAL A 128 14.05 6.95 -12.02
C VAL A 128 13.13 7.04 -13.22
N LEU A 129 13.69 7.31 -14.40
CA LEU A 129 12.91 7.47 -15.64
C LEU A 129 12.34 6.13 -16.14
N PRO A 130 11.14 6.13 -16.75
CA PRO A 130 10.62 4.96 -17.46
C PRO A 130 11.62 4.46 -18.53
N GLY A 131 11.82 3.15 -18.58
CA GLY A 131 12.80 2.53 -19.50
C GLY A 131 14.11 2.10 -18.83
N HIS A 132 14.39 2.53 -17.62
CA HIS A 132 15.49 2.01 -16.78
C HIS A 132 14.97 0.90 -15.86
N GLN A 133 14.53 -0.22 -16.44
CA GLN A 133 14.15 -1.38 -15.63
C GLN A 133 15.42 -2.20 -15.32
N SER A 134 15.76 -2.32 -14.04
CA SER A 134 16.66 -3.39 -13.61
C SER A 134 15.97 -4.74 -13.81
N LYS A 135 16.71 -5.78 -14.16
CA LYS A 135 16.16 -7.14 -14.41
C LYS A 135 15.43 -7.74 -13.18
N GLU A 136 15.60 -7.16 -12.01
CA GLU A 136 15.01 -7.62 -10.75
C GLU A 136 13.51 -7.25 -10.61
N THR A 137 13.06 -6.17 -11.24
CA THR A 137 11.66 -5.69 -11.12
C THR A 137 10.65 -6.53 -11.91
N ALA A 138 11.11 -7.33 -12.88
CA ALA A 138 10.23 -8.13 -13.74
C ALA A 138 9.74 -9.44 -13.07
N ALA A 139 10.38 -9.88 -11.99
CA ALA A 139 10.10 -11.18 -11.39
C ALA A 139 8.88 -11.18 -10.46
N MET A 140 8.45 -10.03 -9.94
CA MET A 140 7.37 -9.94 -8.95
C MET A 140 5.98 -9.66 -9.54
N ALA A 141 5.88 -9.29 -10.80
CA ALA A 141 4.60 -8.98 -11.46
C ALA A 141 3.74 -10.21 -11.79
N GLY A 142 4.19 -11.41 -11.49
CA GLY A 142 3.55 -12.67 -11.89
C GLY A 142 2.71 -13.39 -10.82
N ALA A 143 2.62 -12.86 -9.60
CA ALA A 143 1.99 -13.60 -8.48
C ALA A 143 0.52 -13.23 -8.21
N ALA A 144 -0.08 -12.31 -8.95
CA ALA A 144 -1.48 -11.92 -8.79
C ALA A 144 -2.36 -12.65 -9.81
N GLY A 145 -2.71 -13.88 -9.52
CA GLY A 145 -3.61 -14.65 -10.35
C GLY A 145 -4.38 -15.68 -9.55
N GLY A 146 -5.49 -15.25 -8.98
CA GLY A 146 -6.48 -16.13 -8.41
C GLY A 146 -7.85 -15.45 -8.49
N ASP A 147 -8.73 -15.99 -9.29
CA ASP A 147 -10.04 -15.43 -9.70
C ASP A 147 -11.11 -15.38 -8.59
N GLU A 148 -10.76 -15.54 -7.30
CA GLU A 148 -11.72 -15.51 -6.19
C GLU A 148 -11.13 -14.82 -4.94
N ASP A 149 -10.81 -13.56 -5.04
CA ASP A 149 -10.42 -12.74 -3.88
C ASP A 149 -11.66 -12.34 -3.08
N GLY A 150 -11.86 -13.00 -1.95
CA GLY A 150 -12.91 -12.69 -1.00
C GLY A 150 -12.45 -11.71 0.07
N THR A 151 -12.45 -10.40 -0.22
CA THR A 151 -12.31 -9.37 0.80
C THR A 151 -13.66 -8.69 1.01
N THR A 152 -14.05 -8.52 2.26
CA THR A 152 -15.20 -7.68 2.61
C THR A 152 -14.78 -6.54 3.54
N TYR A 153 -15.63 -5.56 3.66
CA TYR A 153 -15.43 -4.41 4.54
C TYR A 153 -16.70 -4.15 5.33
N LEU A 154 -16.55 -3.90 6.60
CA LEU A 154 -17.64 -3.45 7.45
C LEU A 154 -17.20 -2.31 8.36
N SER A 155 -18.10 -1.42 8.65
CA SER A 155 -17.90 -0.39 9.66
C SER A 155 -19.16 -0.23 10.51
N THR A 156 -18.96 0.11 11.77
CA THR A 156 -20.04 0.40 12.71
C THR A 156 -19.73 1.66 13.49
N VAL A 157 -20.79 2.33 13.92
CA VAL A 157 -20.69 3.47 14.83
C VAL A 157 -21.75 3.31 15.91
N ASP A 158 -21.39 3.58 17.16
CA ASP A 158 -22.33 3.60 18.27
C ASP A 158 -22.86 5.00 18.57
N SER A 159 -23.80 5.09 19.50
CA SER A 159 -24.39 6.37 19.91
C SER A 159 -23.44 7.30 20.68
N GLN A 160 -22.27 6.81 21.10
CA GLN A 160 -21.23 7.57 21.77
C GLN A 160 -20.19 8.11 20.79
N GLY A 161 -20.30 7.75 19.49
CA GLY A 161 -19.36 8.14 18.47
C GLY A 161 -18.13 7.24 18.34
N ASN A 162 -18.10 6.07 18.98
CA ASN A 162 -17.06 5.09 18.76
C ASN A 162 -17.24 4.46 17.38
N LEU A 163 -16.14 4.34 16.65
CA LEU A 163 -16.10 3.81 15.28
C LEU A 163 -15.28 2.54 15.24
N VAL A 164 -15.79 1.52 14.56
CA VAL A 164 -15.03 0.31 14.22
C VAL A 164 -15.05 0.11 12.73
N SER A 165 -13.90 -0.17 12.17
CA SER A 165 -13.68 -0.47 10.75
C SER A 165 -12.90 -1.78 10.64
N VAL A 166 -13.46 -2.75 9.93
CA VAL A 166 -12.88 -4.09 9.79
C VAL A 166 -12.87 -4.49 8.34
N THR A 167 -11.73 -4.98 7.87
CA THR A 167 -11.55 -5.49 6.51
C THR A 167 -11.12 -6.97 6.60
N PRO A 168 -12.03 -7.91 6.84
CA PRO A 168 -11.69 -9.32 6.85
C PRO A 168 -11.39 -9.82 5.45
N SER A 169 -10.28 -10.53 5.31
CA SER A 169 -9.83 -11.09 4.04
C SER A 169 -9.06 -12.38 4.27
N SER A 170 -9.37 -13.41 3.51
CA SER A 170 -8.59 -14.64 3.45
C SER A 170 -7.50 -14.61 2.38
N PHE A 171 -7.46 -13.57 1.56
CA PHE A 171 -6.63 -13.37 0.37
C PHE A 171 -7.00 -14.32 -0.79
N ALA A 172 -6.79 -15.61 -0.68
CA ALA A 172 -7.08 -16.58 -1.76
C ALA A 172 -8.34 -17.42 -1.46
N GLY A 173 -9.39 -16.81 -0.92
CA GLY A 173 -10.64 -17.49 -0.58
C GLY A 173 -10.43 -18.59 0.47
N LEU A 174 -11.17 -19.67 0.38
CA LEU A 174 -11.07 -20.83 1.28
C LEU A 174 -9.96 -21.82 0.85
N ALA A 175 -9.09 -21.43 -0.08
CA ALA A 175 -8.16 -22.36 -0.74
C ALA A 175 -7.22 -23.09 0.24
N GLN A 176 -6.90 -22.51 1.39
CA GLN A 176 -6.04 -23.16 2.38
C GLN A 176 -6.81 -24.03 3.37
N GLY A 177 -8.09 -23.74 3.61
CA GLY A 177 -8.97 -24.54 4.48
C GLY A 177 -8.47 -24.79 5.90
N MET A 178 -7.43 -24.07 6.33
CA MET A 178 -6.78 -24.27 7.62
C MET A 178 -7.41 -23.36 8.67
N ILE A 179 -7.95 -23.95 9.71
CA ILE A 179 -8.50 -23.25 10.87
C ILE A 179 -7.53 -23.41 12.05
N LEU A 180 -7.31 -22.33 12.78
CA LEU A 180 -6.49 -22.33 13.99
C LEU A 180 -7.21 -23.07 15.13
N GLY A 181 -6.80 -24.31 15.41
CA GLY A 181 -7.38 -25.11 16.47
C GLY A 181 -8.91 -25.15 16.42
N ASP A 182 -9.57 -24.77 17.51
CA ASP A 182 -11.02 -24.69 17.68
C ASP A 182 -11.57 -23.25 17.63
N THR A 183 -10.76 -22.29 17.20
CA THR A 183 -11.13 -20.87 17.19
C THR A 183 -12.14 -20.49 16.13
N GLY A 184 -12.29 -21.30 15.08
CA GLY A 184 -13.08 -20.96 13.88
C GLY A 184 -12.41 -19.89 12.99
N ILE A 185 -11.19 -19.45 13.31
CA ILE A 185 -10.45 -18.43 12.54
C ILE A 185 -9.67 -19.12 11.43
N LEU A 186 -9.98 -18.74 10.19
CA LEU A 186 -9.25 -19.19 9.01
C LEU A 186 -7.91 -18.45 8.89
N ILE A 187 -6.82 -19.18 8.68
CA ILE A 187 -5.51 -18.57 8.38
C ILE A 187 -5.55 -18.00 6.96
N ASN A 188 -5.20 -16.73 6.84
CA ASN A 188 -5.05 -16.11 5.53
C ASN A 188 -3.68 -16.43 4.90
N THR A 189 -3.58 -16.24 3.58
CA THR A 189 -2.37 -16.54 2.81
C THR A 189 -1.56 -15.30 2.46
N ARG A 190 -1.88 -14.16 3.07
CA ARG A 190 -1.25 -12.88 2.74
C ARG A 190 0.24 -12.79 3.08
N GLY A 191 0.75 -13.68 3.91
CA GLY A 191 2.19 -13.82 4.19
C GLY A 191 3.06 -14.11 2.96
N CYS A 192 2.47 -14.43 1.81
CA CYS A 192 3.23 -14.58 0.55
C CYS A 192 3.79 -13.26 -0.02
N TYR A 193 3.42 -12.13 0.55
CA TYR A 193 3.95 -10.81 0.16
C TYR A 193 5.21 -10.40 0.92
N PHE A 194 5.69 -11.22 1.85
CA PHE A 194 6.87 -10.94 2.68
C PHE A 194 7.99 -11.93 2.41
#